data_fd596fedee1648a8abc08e8e399415eb
#
_entry.id   fd596fedee1648a8abc08e8e399415eb
#
_cell.length_a   1.000
_cell.length_b   1.000
_cell.length_c   1.000
_cell.angle_alpha   90.00
_cell.angle_beta   90.00
_cell.angle_gamma   90.00
#
_symmetry.space_group_name_H-M   'P 1'
#
loop_
_entity.id
_entity.type
_entity.pdbx_description
1 polymer ?
#
loop_
_entity_poly.entity_id
_entity_poly.type
_entity_poly.pdbx_seq_one_letter_code
_entity_poly.pdbx_strand_id
1 'polypeptide(L)'
;MTPSLPPLHGISPQRFERPDVLKAVARAGRELAEFKGVVGSIPNQQMLLDTLALQEARESSAIENIVTTSDELFRDAVEPEQAPHAAAKEVLRYRQALLAGFARVHASGLLTNQHVLEIQEVLERNKAGFRRLPGTTLKDGMGRVVYTPPDPSQIVSLMGDLERFLNNDPEWPADPLVRMAIAHHRFETIHPFYDGNGRTGRILNVLYLVKERRLDIPVLYLSRHIMRTKARYYELLQAVREEDAWEAWVLYLLEAVAVTAREGIETVTAIREALLDVKHRIRAKHRFYSQDLIHHLFAYPYTKVLFVEAALGVSRVTATKYLHALVDDGLLDKVRIGHAFYYLNVRLLAILGAAPSSPPRSPFES
;
A
#
# COMPACT_ATOMS: atom_id res chain seq x y z
N MET A 1 -34.38 9.54 -11.28
CA MET A 1 -34.03 8.17 -10.85
C MET A 1 -32.63 7.90 -11.28
N THR A 2 -31.71 7.68 -10.36
CA THR A 2 -30.36 7.21 -10.71
C THR A 2 -30.50 5.83 -11.34
N PRO A 3 -29.91 5.56 -12.53
CA PRO A 3 -30.01 4.26 -13.15
C PRO A 3 -29.41 3.19 -12.23
N SER A 4 -30.11 2.07 -12.10
CA SER A 4 -29.59 0.89 -11.40
C SER A 4 -28.31 0.42 -12.10
N LEU A 5 -27.24 0.18 -11.35
CA LEU A 5 -26.02 -0.42 -11.92
C LEU A 5 -26.32 -1.81 -12.45
N PRO A 6 -25.93 -2.13 -13.70
CA PRO A 6 -26.11 -3.48 -14.23
C PRO A 6 -25.33 -4.49 -13.38
N PRO A 7 -25.82 -5.72 -13.23
CA PRO A 7 -25.11 -6.77 -12.49
C PRO A 7 -23.74 -7.08 -13.13
N LEU A 8 -22.75 -7.46 -12.33
CA LEU A 8 -21.39 -7.74 -12.81
C LEU A 8 -21.33 -8.89 -13.83
N HIS A 9 -22.13 -9.92 -13.65
CA HIS A 9 -22.26 -11.03 -14.62
C HIS A 9 -22.90 -10.62 -15.96
N GLY A 10 -23.47 -9.41 -16.07
CA GLY A 10 -23.89 -8.83 -17.33
C GLY A 10 -22.74 -8.35 -18.23
N ILE A 11 -21.53 -8.20 -17.66
CA ILE A 11 -20.32 -7.90 -18.41
C ILE A 11 -19.78 -9.21 -18.98
N SER A 12 -19.85 -9.39 -20.31
CA SER A 12 -19.35 -10.62 -20.95
C SER A 12 -17.83 -10.78 -20.74
N PRO A 13 -17.33 -11.90 -20.17
CA PRO A 13 -15.90 -12.15 -20.04
C PRO A 13 -15.17 -12.25 -21.39
N GLN A 14 -15.87 -12.69 -22.45
CA GLN A 14 -15.32 -12.83 -23.81
C GLN A 14 -14.84 -11.50 -24.41
N ARG A 15 -15.36 -10.35 -23.94
CA ARG A 15 -14.88 -9.04 -24.42
C ARG A 15 -13.41 -8.77 -24.02
N PHE A 16 -12.88 -9.53 -23.05
CA PHE A 16 -11.49 -9.43 -22.59
C PHE A 16 -10.57 -10.49 -23.20
N GLU A 17 -11.07 -11.34 -24.10
CA GLU A 17 -10.29 -12.34 -24.84
C GLU A 17 -9.60 -11.76 -26.10
N ARG A 18 -9.54 -10.44 -26.20
CA ARG A 18 -8.87 -9.73 -27.29
C ARG A 18 -7.34 -9.88 -27.17
N PRO A 19 -6.62 -9.91 -28.31
CA PRO A 19 -5.16 -10.11 -28.32
C PRO A 19 -4.38 -9.06 -27.53
N ASP A 20 -4.84 -7.80 -27.47
CA ASP A 20 -4.21 -6.72 -26.72
C ASP A 20 -4.36 -6.96 -25.20
N VAL A 21 -5.56 -7.32 -24.74
CA VAL A 21 -5.82 -7.63 -23.32
C VAL A 21 -5.07 -8.89 -22.91
N LEU A 22 -5.11 -9.97 -23.71
CA LEU A 22 -4.41 -11.22 -23.39
C LEU A 22 -2.88 -11.02 -23.28
N LYS A 23 -2.29 -10.20 -24.17
CA LYS A 23 -0.86 -9.84 -24.09
C LYS A 23 -0.57 -9.02 -22.82
N ALA A 24 -1.45 -8.09 -22.44
CA ALA A 24 -1.29 -7.30 -21.24
C ALA A 24 -1.41 -8.18 -19.97
N VAL A 25 -2.37 -9.12 -19.93
CA VAL A 25 -2.52 -10.12 -18.86
C VAL A 25 -1.24 -10.96 -18.73
N ALA A 26 -0.74 -11.51 -19.85
CA ALA A 26 0.48 -12.32 -19.85
C ALA A 26 1.71 -11.54 -19.35
N ARG A 27 1.83 -10.25 -19.74
CA ARG A 27 2.88 -9.36 -19.27
C ARG A 27 2.75 -9.09 -17.77
N ALA A 28 1.58 -8.62 -17.33
CA ALA A 28 1.34 -8.29 -15.93
C ALA A 28 1.50 -9.51 -15.01
N GLY A 29 0.99 -10.68 -15.44
CA GLY A 29 1.12 -11.94 -14.71
C GLY A 29 2.57 -12.39 -14.56
N ARG A 30 3.40 -12.25 -15.59
CA ARG A 30 4.84 -12.57 -15.54
C ARG A 30 5.59 -11.65 -14.58
N GLU A 31 5.45 -10.33 -14.71
CA GLU A 31 6.10 -9.35 -13.84
C GLU A 31 5.69 -9.56 -12.36
N LEU A 32 4.40 -9.83 -12.13
CA LEU A 32 3.87 -10.08 -10.78
C LEU A 32 4.40 -11.39 -10.19
N ALA A 33 4.52 -12.45 -10.99
CA ALA A 33 5.07 -13.73 -10.55
C ALA A 33 6.58 -13.61 -10.22
N GLU A 34 7.33 -12.87 -11.01
CA GLU A 34 8.74 -12.57 -10.74
C GLU A 34 8.88 -11.76 -9.45
N PHE A 35 8.06 -10.71 -9.28
CA PHE A 35 8.02 -9.90 -8.06
C PHE A 35 7.73 -10.76 -6.82
N LYS A 36 6.71 -11.63 -6.89
CA LYS A 36 6.39 -12.59 -5.82
C LYS A 36 7.60 -13.45 -5.46
N GLY A 37 8.32 -13.99 -6.46
CA GLY A 37 9.53 -14.79 -6.27
C GLY A 37 10.65 -14.01 -5.57
N VAL A 38 10.89 -12.77 -5.99
CA VAL A 38 11.92 -11.90 -5.39
C VAL A 38 11.55 -11.54 -3.95
N VAL A 39 10.29 -11.20 -3.66
CA VAL A 39 9.78 -10.96 -2.30
C VAL A 39 9.97 -12.20 -1.42
N GLY A 40 9.65 -13.40 -1.95
CA GLY A 40 9.83 -14.68 -1.25
C GLY A 40 11.29 -15.01 -0.92
N SER A 41 12.26 -14.43 -1.63
CA SER A 41 13.68 -14.61 -1.35
C SER A 41 14.21 -13.85 -0.12
N ILE A 42 13.43 -12.93 0.43
CA ILE A 42 13.77 -12.18 1.64
C ILE A 42 13.44 -13.03 2.89
N PRO A 43 14.42 -13.35 3.74
CA PRO A 43 14.21 -14.26 4.88
C PRO A 43 13.16 -13.77 5.89
N ASN A 44 13.05 -12.46 6.08
CA ASN A 44 12.06 -11.84 6.95
C ASN A 44 11.13 -10.91 6.15
N GLN A 45 10.01 -11.47 5.68
CA GLN A 45 9.01 -10.73 4.91
C GLN A 45 8.30 -9.65 5.75
N GLN A 46 8.26 -9.78 7.08
CA GLN A 46 7.70 -8.77 7.97
C GLN A 46 8.40 -7.41 7.79
N MET A 47 9.72 -7.43 7.57
CA MET A 47 10.51 -6.22 7.28
C MET A 47 9.97 -5.50 6.02
N LEU A 48 9.60 -6.25 4.97
CA LEU A 48 9.01 -5.66 3.78
C LEU A 48 7.60 -5.09 4.07
N LEU A 49 6.78 -5.78 4.86
CA LEU A 49 5.48 -5.27 5.28
C LEU A 49 5.62 -3.95 6.07
N ASP A 50 6.65 -3.86 6.90
CA ASP A 50 6.87 -2.67 7.72
C ASP A 50 7.33 -1.46 6.91
N THR A 51 8.09 -1.67 5.84
CA THR A 51 8.62 -0.59 5.00
C THR A 51 7.74 -0.32 3.77
N LEU A 52 7.39 -1.37 3.01
CA LEU A 52 6.77 -1.21 1.71
C LEU A 52 5.27 -0.89 1.81
N ALA A 53 4.55 -1.43 2.81
CA ALA A 53 3.16 -1.05 3.04
C ALA A 53 3.00 0.43 3.42
N LEU A 54 4.01 1.06 4.01
CA LEU A 54 4.01 2.50 4.26
C LEU A 54 4.10 3.33 2.98
N GLN A 55 4.83 2.85 1.97
CA GLN A 55 4.92 3.54 0.68
C GLN A 55 3.59 3.47 -0.07
N GLU A 56 2.94 2.30 -0.12
CA GLU A 56 1.59 2.17 -0.67
C GLU A 56 0.61 3.10 0.06
N ALA A 57 0.66 3.12 1.39
CA ALA A 57 -0.19 3.97 2.22
C ALA A 57 0.00 5.46 1.90
N ARG A 58 1.24 5.91 1.70
CA ARG A 58 1.56 7.29 1.34
C ARG A 58 1.01 7.66 -0.04
N GLU A 59 1.31 6.84 -1.06
CA GLU A 59 0.87 7.11 -2.43
C GLU A 59 -0.67 7.06 -2.53
N SER A 60 -1.32 6.09 -1.88
CA SER A 60 -2.76 5.99 -1.85
C SER A 60 -3.42 7.20 -1.17
N SER A 61 -2.86 7.67 -0.06
CA SER A 61 -3.37 8.85 0.65
C SER A 61 -3.12 10.14 -0.16
N ALA A 62 -2.01 10.23 -0.89
CA ALA A 62 -1.70 11.38 -1.75
C ALA A 62 -2.68 11.53 -2.93
N ILE A 63 -3.27 10.43 -3.43
CA ILE A 63 -4.35 10.48 -4.43
C ILE A 63 -5.54 11.29 -3.87
N GLU A 64 -5.82 11.16 -2.58
CA GLU A 64 -6.89 11.91 -1.87
C GLU A 64 -6.41 13.26 -1.30
N ASN A 65 -5.25 13.77 -1.78
CA ASN A 65 -4.63 15.01 -1.34
C ASN A 65 -4.17 15.03 0.15
N ILE A 66 -4.00 13.86 0.76
CA ILE A 66 -3.39 13.69 2.08
C ILE A 66 -1.89 13.51 1.88
N VAL A 67 -1.14 14.60 1.99
CA VAL A 67 0.29 14.63 1.65
C VAL A 67 1.16 14.61 2.90
N THR A 68 2.13 13.71 2.93
CA THR A 68 3.21 13.67 3.93
C THR A 68 4.53 13.33 3.26
N THR A 69 5.65 13.81 3.80
CA THR A 69 6.96 13.44 3.30
C THR A 69 7.35 12.04 3.76
N SER A 70 8.21 11.36 3.00
CA SER A 70 8.73 10.05 3.40
C SER A 70 9.47 10.12 4.74
N ASP A 71 10.21 11.21 4.98
CA ASP A 71 10.95 11.45 6.21
C ASP A 71 10.02 11.54 7.43
N GLU A 72 8.99 12.39 7.36
CA GLU A 72 7.96 12.49 8.41
C GLU A 72 7.29 11.15 8.65
N LEU A 73 6.92 10.46 7.58
CA LEU A 73 6.21 9.19 7.67
C LEU A 73 7.04 8.10 8.37
N PHE A 74 8.30 7.89 7.94
CA PHE A 74 9.14 6.87 8.55
C PHE A 74 9.51 7.21 9.99
N ARG A 75 9.69 8.49 10.30
CA ARG A 75 9.91 8.95 11.66
C ARG A 75 8.69 8.70 12.55
N ASP A 76 7.50 9.11 12.08
CA ASP A 76 6.26 9.00 12.84
C ASP A 76 5.78 7.53 12.92
N ALA A 77 6.16 6.66 11.97
CA ALA A 77 5.90 5.22 12.01
C ALA A 77 6.60 4.51 13.18
N VAL A 78 7.68 5.08 13.68
CA VAL A 78 8.42 4.53 14.85
C VAL A 78 7.70 4.82 16.16
N GLU A 79 6.96 5.95 16.25
CA GLU A 79 6.16 6.36 17.42
C GLU A 79 4.77 6.85 16.98
N PRO A 80 3.89 5.96 16.51
CA PRO A 80 2.62 6.34 15.89
C PRO A 80 1.69 7.14 16.80
N GLU A 81 1.73 6.87 18.11
CA GLU A 81 0.90 7.56 19.10
C GLU A 81 1.33 9.02 19.32
N GLN A 82 2.59 9.32 19.07
CA GLN A 82 3.20 10.65 19.23
C GLN A 82 3.30 11.40 17.89
N ALA A 83 2.83 10.82 16.78
CA ALA A 83 2.86 11.47 15.47
C ALA A 83 2.20 12.86 15.52
N PRO A 84 2.92 13.95 15.22
CA PRO A 84 2.39 15.30 15.38
C PRO A 84 1.44 15.71 14.25
N HIS A 85 1.55 15.08 13.08
CA HIS A 85 0.85 15.50 11.87
C HIS A 85 -0.40 14.65 11.59
N ALA A 86 -1.53 15.29 11.31
CA ALA A 86 -2.78 14.61 10.97
C ALA A 86 -2.63 13.73 9.73
N ALA A 87 -1.96 14.23 8.67
CA ALA A 87 -1.71 13.49 7.45
C ALA A 87 -0.89 12.20 7.70
N ALA A 88 0.17 12.27 8.51
CA ALA A 88 0.95 11.07 8.87
C ALA A 88 0.10 10.04 9.62
N LYS A 89 -0.77 10.49 10.53
CA LYS A 89 -1.71 9.58 11.24
C LYS A 89 -2.67 8.88 10.28
N GLU A 90 -3.14 9.56 9.25
CA GLU A 90 -4.01 8.94 8.24
C GLU A 90 -3.27 7.93 7.38
N VAL A 91 -2.04 8.21 6.98
CA VAL A 91 -1.19 7.25 6.26
C VAL A 91 -0.89 6.02 7.12
N LEU A 92 -0.59 6.21 8.41
CA LEU A 92 -0.37 5.10 9.35
C LEU A 92 -1.63 4.25 9.55
N ARG A 93 -2.83 4.88 9.58
CA ARG A 93 -4.11 4.16 9.62
C ARG A 93 -4.36 3.33 8.36
N TYR A 94 -4.03 3.86 7.19
CA TYR A 94 -4.10 3.08 5.95
C TYR A 94 -3.26 1.80 6.04
N ARG A 95 -1.99 1.91 6.51
CA ARG A 95 -1.14 0.74 6.73
C ARG A 95 -1.78 -0.24 7.72
N GLN A 96 -2.34 0.24 8.83
CA GLN A 96 -3.03 -0.61 9.81
C GLN A 96 -4.23 -1.31 9.18
N ALA A 97 -5.04 -0.62 8.38
CA ALA A 97 -6.19 -1.17 7.68
C ALA A 97 -5.79 -2.25 6.66
N LEU A 98 -4.71 -2.01 5.89
CA LEU A 98 -4.16 -2.99 4.96
C LEU A 98 -3.71 -4.27 5.68
N LEU A 99 -2.96 -4.14 6.78
CA LEU A 99 -2.48 -5.29 7.56
C LEU A 99 -3.61 -6.04 8.26
N ALA A 100 -4.62 -5.34 8.78
CA ALA A 100 -5.81 -5.96 9.36
C ALA A 100 -6.59 -6.75 8.32
N GLY A 101 -6.83 -6.16 7.14
CA GLY A 101 -7.46 -6.83 6.01
C GLY A 101 -6.66 -8.06 5.54
N PHE A 102 -5.34 -7.93 5.47
CA PHE A 102 -4.44 -9.05 5.12
C PHE A 102 -4.59 -10.22 6.07
N ALA A 103 -4.59 -9.97 7.38
CA ALA A 103 -4.77 -11.02 8.38
C ALA A 103 -6.10 -11.76 8.21
N ARG A 104 -7.20 -11.05 7.90
CA ARG A 104 -8.52 -11.64 7.64
C ARG A 104 -8.55 -12.49 6.38
N VAL A 105 -8.04 -11.94 5.28
CA VAL A 105 -7.98 -12.65 3.99
C VAL A 105 -7.08 -13.88 4.07
N HIS A 106 -5.94 -13.76 4.73
CA HIS A 106 -5.01 -14.89 4.91
C HIS A 106 -5.63 -16.02 5.73
N ALA A 107 -6.39 -15.69 6.77
CA ALA A 107 -7.03 -16.68 7.63
C ALA A 107 -8.23 -17.37 6.98
N SER A 108 -9.04 -16.63 6.19
CA SER A 108 -10.29 -17.15 5.62
C SER A 108 -10.17 -17.63 4.17
N GLY A 109 -9.21 -17.12 3.41
CA GLY A 109 -9.13 -17.30 1.96
C GLY A 109 -10.21 -16.54 1.18
N LEU A 110 -10.97 -15.67 1.82
CA LEU A 110 -12.10 -14.93 1.25
C LEU A 110 -11.90 -13.41 1.41
N LEU A 111 -12.57 -12.65 0.54
CA LEU A 111 -12.68 -11.20 0.64
C LEU A 111 -14.17 -10.84 0.78
N THR A 112 -14.65 -10.69 2.03
CA THR A 112 -16.06 -10.52 2.36
C THR A 112 -16.40 -9.06 2.65
N ASN A 113 -17.70 -8.72 2.59
CA ASN A 113 -18.21 -7.41 3.00
C ASN A 113 -17.89 -7.10 4.48
N GLN A 114 -17.85 -8.12 5.33
CA GLN A 114 -17.43 -7.95 6.72
C GLN A 114 -15.97 -7.47 6.80
N HIS A 115 -15.08 -8.05 5.99
CA HIS A 115 -13.68 -7.60 5.92
C HIS A 115 -13.57 -6.17 5.37
N VAL A 116 -14.38 -5.81 4.36
CA VAL A 116 -14.44 -4.44 3.82
C VAL A 116 -14.86 -3.43 4.88
N LEU A 117 -15.87 -3.77 5.68
CA LEU A 117 -16.34 -2.94 6.80
C LEU A 117 -15.27 -2.77 7.89
N GLU A 118 -14.58 -3.85 8.26
CA GLU A 118 -13.48 -3.80 9.25
C GLU A 118 -12.30 -2.97 8.74
N ILE A 119 -11.93 -3.08 7.47
CA ILE A 119 -10.87 -2.27 6.83
C ILE A 119 -11.24 -0.79 6.92
N GLN A 120 -12.46 -0.42 6.55
CA GLN A 120 -12.93 0.96 6.57
C GLN A 120 -13.04 1.50 8.01
N GLU A 121 -13.48 0.69 8.96
CA GLU A 121 -13.52 1.07 10.39
C GLU A 121 -12.13 1.45 10.91
N VAL A 122 -11.09 0.66 10.57
CA VAL A 122 -9.70 0.96 10.95
C VAL A 122 -9.21 2.22 10.26
N LEU A 123 -9.50 2.38 8.96
CA LEU A 123 -9.07 3.49 8.14
C LEU A 123 -9.63 4.82 8.64
N GLU A 124 -10.95 4.88 8.89
CA GLU A 124 -11.68 6.11 9.21
C GLU A 124 -11.96 6.30 10.72
N ARG A 125 -11.63 5.29 11.54
CA ARG A 125 -11.91 5.28 12.98
C ARG A 125 -13.37 5.53 13.33
N ASN A 126 -14.28 5.01 12.50
CA ASN A 126 -15.71 5.08 12.78
C ASN A 126 -16.39 3.76 12.39
N LYS A 127 -17.57 3.53 13.00
CA LYS A 127 -18.40 2.34 12.78
C LYS A 127 -19.68 2.66 12.01
N ALA A 128 -19.63 3.66 11.13
CA ALA A 128 -20.82 4.09 10.39
C ALA A 128 -21.35 3.00 9.44
N GLY A 129 -20.48 2.10 8.98
CA GLY A 129 -20.83 1.08 8.00
C GLY A 129 -21.13 1.67 6.63
N PHE A 130 -21.92 0.96 5.83
CA PHE A 130 -22.35 1.49 4.54
C PHE A 130 -23.26 2.71 4.73
N ARG A 131 -23.10 3.71 3.84
CA ARG A 131 -23.91 4.93 3.89
C ARG A 131 -25.40 4.62 3.75
N ARG A 132 -26.22 5.33 4.52
CA ARG A 132 -27.68 5.15 4.59
C ARG A 132 -28.45 6.39 4.14
N LEU A 133 -27.77 7.55 4.12
CA LEU A 133 -28.39 8.83 3.76
C LEU A 133 -28.14 9.11 2.26
N PRO A 134 -29.16 9.61 1.55
CA PRO A 134 -29.03 10.03 0.15
C PRO A 134 -28.22 11.33 0.03
N GLY A 135 -27.91 11.73 -1.21
CA GLY A 135 -27.28 13.02 -1.52
C GLY A 135 -25.77 13.00 -1.67
N THR A 136 -25.11 11.82 -1.58
CA THR A 136 -23.70 11.69 -1.91
C THR A 136 -23.45 12.00 -3.39
N THR A 137 -22.52 12.92 -3.67
CA THR A 137 -22.09 13.26 -5.04
C THR A 137 -20.57 13.38 -5.08
N LEU A 138 -19.96 12.92 -6.15
CA LEU A 138 -18.55 13.14 -6.42
C LEU A 138 -18.37 14.40 -7.25
N LYS A 139 -17.43 15.25 -6.84
CA LYS A 139 -17.20 16.55 -7.46
C LYS A 139 -15.76 16.66 -7.96
N ASP A 140 -15.59 17.39 -9.06
CA ASP A 140 -14.25 17.77 -9.55
C ASP A 140 -13.61 18.88 -8.69
N GLY A 141 -12.38 19.26 -9.03
CA GLY A 141 -11.64 20.33 -8.35
C GLY A 141 -12.29 21.72 -8.45
N MET A 142 -13.30 21.89 -9.31
CA MET A 142 -14.11 23.10 -9.46
C MET A 142 -15.48 23.01 -8.76
N GLY A 143 -15.75 21.91 -8.04
CA GLY A 143 -16.99 21.68 -7.31
C GLY A 143 -18.16 21.20 -8.18
N ARG A 144 -17.94 20.90 -9.47
CA ARG A 144 -18.99 20.38 -10.37
C ARG A 144 -19.20 18.89 -10.09
N VAL A 145 -20.46 18.46 -10.03
CA VAL A 145 -20.80 17.04 -9.85
C VAL A 145 -20.38 16.26 -11.11
N VAL A 146 -19.48 15.31 -10.94
CA VAL A 146 -18.99 14.41 -12.00
C VAL A 146 -19.64 13.04 -11.94
N TYR A 147 -20.13 12.63 -10.77
CA TYR A 147 -20.81 11.37 -10.60
C TYR A 147 -21.73 11.39 -9.40
N THR A 148 -22.89 10.73 -9.52
CA THR A 148 -23.81 10.47 -8.41
C THR A 148 -23.91 8.96 -8.20
N PRO A 149 -23.37 8.44 -7.08
CA PRO A 149 -23.44 7.02 -6.74
C PRO A 149 -24.88 6.50 -6.57
N PRO A 150 -25.09 5.17 -6.62
CA PRO A 150 -26.38 4.54 -6.39
C PRO A 150 -27.06 4.98 -5.10
N ASP A 151 -28.40 4.87 -5.07
CA ASP A 151 -29.18 5.11 -3.87
C ASP A 151 -28.71 4.20 -2.71
N PRO A 152 -28.69 4.67 -1.46
CA PRO A 152 -28.26 3.89 -0.31
C PRO A 152 -28.99 2.55 -0.14
N SER A 153 -30.27 2.48 -0.53
CA SER A 153 -31.07 1.23 -0.47
C SER A 153 -30.51 0.10 -1.35
N GLN A 154 -29.72 0.42 -2.38
CA GLN A 154 -29.12 -0.55 -3.29
C GLN A 154 -27.74 -1.06 -2.83
N ILE A 155 -27.06 -0.36 -1.90
CA ILE A 155 -25.65 -0.63 -1.56
C ILE A 155 -25.45 -2.06 -1.07
N VAL A 156 -26.30 -2.55 -0.16
CA VAL A 156 -26.16 -3.89 0.41
C VAL A 156 -26.24 -4.96 -0.68
N SER A 157 -27.17 -4.83 -1.61
CA SER A 157 -27.30 -5.76 -2.74
C SER A 157 -26.10 -5.67 -3.67
N LEU A 158 -25.67 -4.46 -4.06
CA LEU A 158 -24.53 -4.24 -4.95
C LEU A 158 -23.21 -4.73 -4.36
N MET A 159 -23.01 -4.53 -3.05
CA MET A 159 -21.85 -5.05 -2.33
C MET A 159 -21.90 -6.57 -2.18
N GLY A 160 -23.10 -7.16 -2.05
CA GLY A 160 -23.29 -8.61 -2.08
C GLY A 160 -22.93 -9.22 -3.44
N ASP A 161 -23.28 -8.54 -4.55
CA ASP A 161 -22.90 -8.96 -5.91
C ASP A 161 -21.36 -8.86 -6.09
N LEU A 162 -20.75 -7.79 -5.60
CA LEU A 162 -19.31 -7.61 -5.65
C LEU A 162 -18.57 -8.68 -4.82
N GLU A 163 -19.07 -9.02 -3.64
CA GLU A 163 -18.49 -10.09 -2.79
C GLU A 163 -18.51 -11.44 -3.51
N ARG A 164 -19.64 -11.82 -4.13
CA ARG A 164 -19.73 -13.04 -4.93
C ARG A 164 -18.73 -13.03 -6.09
N PHE A 165 -18.67 -11.94 -6.83
CA PHE A 165 -17.74 -11.77 -7.94
C PHE A 165 -16.27 -11.90 -7.52
N LEU A 166 -15.88 -11.35 -6.36
CA LEU A 166 -14.53 -11.43 -5.81
C LEU A 166 -14.16 -12.84 -5.30
N ASN A 167 -15.14 -13.65 -4.87
CA ASN A 167 -14.90 -14.95 -4.27
C ASN A 167 -15.13 -16.13 -5.23
N ASN A 168 -14.76 -15.96 -6.50
CA ASN A 168 -14.80 -17.00 -7.53
C ASN A 168 -16.22 -17.35 -7.99
N ASP A 169 -16.90 -16.39 -8.57
CA ASP A 169 -18.08 -16.64 -9.37
C ASP A 169 -17.69 -17.56 -10.56
N PRO A 170 -18.12 -18.82 -10.60
CA PRO A 170 -17.80 -19.74 -11.68
C PRO A 170 -18.41 -19.33 -13.02
N GLU A 171 -19.45 -18.49 -12.99
CA GLU A 171 -20.11 -17.99 -14.19
C GLU A 171 -19.30 -16.90 -14.91
N TRP A 172 -18.22 -16.41 -14.28
CA TRP A 172 -17.37 -15.36 -14.87
C TRP A 172 -15.88 -15.80 -14.98
N PRO A 173 -15.54 -16.70 -15.94
CA PRO A 173 -14.22 -17.30 -16.08
C PRO A 173 -13.24 -16.34 -16.78
N ALA A 174 -12.67 -15.38 -16.07
CA ALA A 174 -11.62 -14.52 -16.60
C ALA A 174 -10.39 -14.53 -15.69
N ASP A 175 -9.25 -14.07 -16.24
CA ASP A 175 -8.01 -13.95 -15.46
C ASP A 175 -8.23 -13.09 -14.21
N PRO A 176 -7.70 -13.47 -13.05
CA PRO A 176 -7.84 -12.71 -11.81
C PRO A 176 -7.44 -11.23 -11.92
N LEU A 177 -6.47 -10.86 -12.76
CA LEU A 177 -6.08 -9.46 -12.95
C LEU A 177 -7.17 -8.65 -13.66
N VAL A 178 -7.87 -9.25 -14.62
CA VAL A 178 -9.05 -8.64 -15.28
C VAL A 178 -10.19 -8.50 -14.27
N ARG A 179 -10.44 -9.54 -13.48
CA ARG A 179 -11.46 -9.54 -12.42
C ARG A 179 -11.17 -8.46 -11.37
N MET A 180 -9.93 -8.31 -10.94
CA MET A 180 -9.50 -7.24 -10.04
C MET A 180 -9.84 -5.85 -10.60
N ALA A 181 -9.52 -5.60 -11.88
CA ALA A 181 -9.77 -4.31 -12.51
C ALA A 181 -11.28 -3.97 -12.55
N ILE A 182 -12.13 -4.95 -12.88
CA ILE A 182 -13.58 -4.78 -12.90
C ILE A 182 -14.12 -4.56 -11.49
N ALA A 183 -13.67 -5.34 -10.52
CA ALA A 183 -14.08 -5.22 -9.13
C ALA A 183 -13.71 -3.84 -8.55
N HIS A 184 -12.53 -3.34 -8.86
CA HIS A 184 -12.09 -2.02 -8.44
C HIS A 184 -13.01 -0.92 -8.99
N HIS A 185 -13.29 -0.90 -10.29
CA HIS A 185 -14.23 0.03 -10.88
C HIS A 185 -15.63 -0.08 -10.25
N ARG A 186 -16.10 -1.30 -10.03
CA ARG A 186 -17.41 -1.54 -9.42
C ARG A 186 -17.48 -0.96 -8.00
N PHE A 187 -16.46 -1.19 -7.18
CA PHE A 187 -16.40 -0.65 -5.83
C PHE A 187 -16.40 0.89 -5.84
N GLU A 188 -15.57 1.52 -6.68
CA GLU A 188 -15.51 2.97 -6.84
C GLU A 188 -16.85 3.57 -7.34
N THR A 189 -17.59 2.81 -8.14
CA THR A 189 -18.89 3.22 -8.67
C THR A 189 -20.00 3.06 -7.64
N ILE A 190 -20.02 1.97 -6.85
CA ILE A 190 -20.98 1.79 -5.73
C ILE A 190 -20.75 2.89 -4.69
N HIS A 191 -19.51 3.23 -4.42
CA HIS A 191 -19.11 4.25 -3.43
C HIS A 191 -19.82 4.05 -2.10
N PRO A 192 -19.61 2.90 -1.43
CA PRO A 192 -20.50 2.43 -0.35
C PRO A 192 -20.39 3.20 0.96
N PHE A 193 -19.35 3.99 1.15
CA PHE A 193 -19.07 4.70 2.40
C PHE A 193 -19.26 6.22 2.27
N TYR A 194 -19.33 6.90 3.40
CA TYR A 194 -19.32 8.37 3.44
C TYR A 194 -17.93 8.94 3.15
N ASP A 195 -16.87 8.25 3.59
CA ASP A 195 -15.48 8.61 3.36
C ASP A 195 -14.59 7.36 3.24
N GLY A 196 -13.37 7.52 2.68
CA GLY A 196 -12.38 6.45 2.57
C GLY A 196 -12.63 5.46 1.44
N ASN A 197 -13.58 5.70 0.53
CA ASN A 197 -13.88 4.75 -0.57
C ASN A 197 -12.66 4.48 -1.44
N GLY A 198 -12.00 5.50 -1.98
CA GLY A 198 -10.83 5.31 -2.84
C GLY A 198 -9.70 4.56 -2.13
N ARG A 199 -9.40 4.92 -0.88
CA ARG A 199 -8.38 4.23 -0.07
C ARG A 199 -8.76 2.77 0.20
N THR A 200 -10.01 2.49 0.57
CA THR A 200 -10.52 1.13 0.76
C THR A 200 -10.45 0.33 -0.54
N GLY A 201 -10.90 0.89 -1.68
CA GLY A 201 -10.86 0.23 -2.98
C GLY A 201 -9.43 -0.17 -3.40
N ARG A 202 -8.43 0.69 -3.13
CA ARG A 202 -7.03 0.37 -3.42
C ARG A 202 -6.46 -0.70 -2.48
N ILE A 203 -6.85 -0.73 -1.21
CA ILE A 203 -6.54 -1.85 -0.30
C ILE A 203 -7.13 -3.15 -0.85
N LEU A 204 -8.37 -3.15 -1.30
CA LEU A 204 -9.04 -4.34 -1.83
C LEU A 204 -8.32 -4.93 -3.03
N ASN A 205 -7.75 -4.11 -3.93
CA ASN A 205 -6.96 -4.60 -5.05
C ASN A 205 -5.78 -5.47 -4.60
N VAL A 206 -4.99 -4.97 -3.66
CA VAL A 206 -3.81 -5.69 -3.16
C VAL A 206 -4.21 -6.95 -2.40
N LEU A 207 -5.26 -6.87 -1.58
CA LEU A 207 -5.79 -8.03 -0.84
C LEU A 207 -6.39 -9.08 -1.76
N TYR A 208 -7.02 -8.68 -2.86
CA TYR A 208 -7.51 -9.61 -3.88
C TYR A 208 -6.36 -10.38 -4.55
N LEU A 209 -5.24 -9.71 -4.86
CA LEU A 209 -4.05 -10.40 -5.39
C LEU A 209 -3.48 -11.42 -4.39
N VAL A 210 -3.54 -11.13 -3.09
CA VAL A 210 -3.16 -12.09 -2.03
C VAL A 210 -4.16 -13.26 -1.99
N LYS A 211 -5.45 -12.99 -1.99
CA LYS A 211 -6.51 -14.01 -2.03
C LYS A 211 -6.35 -14.95 -3.23
N GLU A 212 -6.04 -14.42 -4.40
CA GLU A 212 -5.79 -15.18 -5.63
C GLU A 212 -4.37 -15.81 -5.69
N ARG A 213 -3.62 -15.73 -4.59
CA ARG A 213 -2.24 -16.26 -4.47
C ARG A 213 -1.28 -15.70 -5.53
N ARG A 214 -1.61 -14.55 -6.11
CA ARG A 214 -0.71 -13.81 -7.00
C ARG A 214 0.39 -13.10 -6.21
N LEU A 215 0.15 -12.83 -4.93
CA LEU A 215 1.09 -12.34 -3.93
C LEU A 215 0.96 -13.19 -2.66
N ASP A 216 2.05 -13.32 -1.89
CA ASP A 216 2.01 -13.97 -0.57
C ASP A 216 1.77 -12.93 0.54
N ILE A 217 2.22 -11.69 0.34
CA ILE A 217 2.06 -10.56 1.24
C ILE A 217 1.66 -9.29 0.46
N PRO A 218 0.95 -8.33 1.08
CA PRO A 218 0.40 -7.16 0.40
C PRO A 218 1.44 -6.04 0.23
N VAL A 219 2.41 -6.22 -0.67
CA VAL A 219 3.55 -5.29 -0.88
C VAL A 219 3.65 -4.71 -2.29
N LEU A 220 2.60 -4.81 -3.10
CA LEU A 220 2.55 -4.16 -4.42
C LEU A 220 2.07 -2.71 -4.29
N TYR A 221 2.83 -1.76 -4.86
CA TYR A 221 2.50 -0.33 -4.79
C TYR A 221 1.65 0.15 -5.96
N LEU A 222 0.47 -0.40 -6.12
CA LEU A 222 -0.41 -0.06 -7.23
C LEU A 222 -0.76 1.44 -7.25
N SER A 223 -0.88 2.06 -6.08
CA SER A 223 -1.19 3.47 -5.92
C SER A 223 -0.12 4.41 -6.49
N ARG A 224 1.15 3.97 -6.59
CA ARG A 224 2.22 4.77 -7.20
C ARG A 224 1.96 5.04 -8.68
N HIS A 225 1.51 4.04 -9.44
CA HIS A 225 1.15 4.23 -10.84
C HIS A 225 -0.09 5.14 -10.98
N ILE A 226 -1.10 4.90 -10.16
CA ILE A 226 -2.33 5.71 -10.15
C ILE A 226 -2.01 7.18 -9.82
N MET A 227 -1.15 7.44 -8.83
CA MET A 227 -0.77 8.80 -8.46
C MET A 227 -0.04 9.53 -9.58
N ARG A 228 0.88 8.86 -10.29
CA ARG A 228 1.60 9.42 -11.45
C ARG A 228 0.71 9.69 -12.66
N THR A 229 -0.38 8.96 -12.79
CA THR A 229 -1.32 9.01 -13.92
C THR A 229 -2.74 9.38 -13.47
N LYS A 230 -2.85 10.16 -12.39
CA LYS A 230 -4.12 10.46 -11.69
C LYS A 230 -5.22 10.96 -12.62
N ALA A 231 -4.89 11.86 -13.53
CA ALA A 231 -5.87 12.39 -14.50
C ALA A 231 -6.44 11.27 -15.39
N ARG A 232 -5.57 10.38 -15.90
CA ARG A 232 -5.98 9.24 -16.75
C ARG A 232 -6.81 8.21 -15.99
N TYR A 233 -6.49 7.98 -14.71
CA TYR A 233 -7.27 7.11 -13.84
C TYR A 233 -8.73 7.58 -13.73
N TYR A 234 -8.96 8.86 -13.43
CA TYR A 234 -10.31 9.40 -13.28
C TYR A 234 -11.04 9.51 -14.63
N GLU A 235 -10.33 9.83 -15.71
CA GLU A 235 -10.87 9.81 -17.07
C GLU A 235 -11.42 8.43 -17.43
N LEU A 236 -10.64 7.37 -17.20
CA LEU A 236 -11.05 6.00 -17.50
C LEU A 236 -12.16 5.49 -16.58
N LEU A 237 -12.17 5.87 -15.30
CA LEU A 237 -13.31 5.60 -14.42
C LEU A 237 -14.61 6.15 -14.99
N GLN A 238 -14.56 7.36 -15.53
CA GLN A 238 -15.73 8.01 -16.13
C GLN A 238 -16.09 7.42 -17.49
N ALA A 239 -15.10 7.10 -18.32
CA ALA A 239 -15.32 6.49 -19.63
C ALA A 239 -16.05 5.12 -19.54
N VAL A 240 -15.78 4.34 -18.50
CA VAL A 240 -16.56 3.11 -18.26
C VAL A 240 -18.01 3.42 -17.93
N ARG A 241 -18.28 4.47 -17.15
CA ARG A 241 -19.64 4.85 -16.72
C ARG A 241 -20.46 5.42 -17.87
N GLU A 242 -19.85 6.17 -18.77
CA GLU A 242 -20.52 6.92 -19.84
C GLU A 242 -20.50 6.19 -21.17
N GLU A 243 -19.41 5.47 -21.47
CA GLU A 243 -19.12 4.90 -22.79
C GLU A 243 -18.92 3.38 -22.77
N ASP A 244 -19.08 2.73 -21.60
CA ASP A 244 -18.82 1.28 -21.41
C ASP A 244 -17.39 0.86 -21.82
N ALA A 245 -16.41 1.75 -21.62
CA ALA A 245 -15.02 1.59 -22.07
C ALA A 245 -14.18 0.65 -21.16
N TRP A 246 -14.71 -0.55 -20.88
CA TRP A 246 -14.08 -1.53 -19.97
C TRP A 246 -12.69 -1.99 -20.40
N GLU A 247 -12.48 -2.17 -21.71
CA GLU A 247 -11.19 -2.66 -22.22
C GLU A 247 -10.05 -1.67 -21.93
N ALA A 248 -10.32 -0.37 -22.12
CA ALA A 248 -9.34 0.68 -21.83
C ALA A 248 -9.01 0.75 -20.34
N TRP A 249 -10.01 0.60 -19.48
CA TRP A 249 -9.86 0.52 -18.03
C TRP A 249 -9.04 -0.70 -17.59
N VAL A 250 -9.38 -1.88 -18.10
CA VAL A 250 -8.67 -3.12 -17.79
C VAL A 250 -7.21 -3.04 -18.24
N LEU A 251 -6.94 -2.58 -19.46
CA LEU A 251 -5.58 -2.38 -19.97
C LEU A 251 -4.77 -1.43 -19.10
N TYR A 252 -5.38 -0.35 -18.61
CA TYR A 252 -4.75 0.59 -17.70
C TYR A 252 -4.33 -0.07 -16.37
N LEU A 253 -5.21 -0.86 -15.74
CA LEU A 253 -4.88 -1.53 -14.49
C LEU A 253 -3.87 -2.67 -14.68
N LEU A 254 -3.91 -3.38 -15.80
CA LEU A 254 -2.90 -4.38 -16.15
C LEU A 254 -1.51 -3.74 -16.34
N GLU A 255 -1.43 -2.58 -17.00
CA GLU A 255 -0.20 -1.80 -17.10
C GLU A 255 0.29 -1.33 -15.72
N ALA A 256 -0.62 -0.85 -14.86
CA ALA A 256 -0.30 -0.45 -13.50
C ALA A 256 0.33 -1.63 -12.71
N VAL A 257 -0.24 -2.83 -12.79
CA VAL A 257 0.32 -4.04 -12.16
C VAL A 257 1.72 -4.35 -12.72
N ALA A 258 1.88 -4.36 -14.05
CA ALA A 258 3.16 -4.70 -14.68
C ALA A 258 4.27 -3.72 -14.30
N VAL A 259 3.99 -2.42 -14.36
CA VAL A 259 4.97 -1.36 -14.03
C VAL A 259 5.36 -1.41 -12.57
N THR A 260 4.36 -1.49 -11.67
CA THR A 260 4.64 -1.45 -10.23
C THR A 260 5.28 -2.75 -9.72
N ALA A 261 4.98 -3.90 -10.32
CA ALA A 261 5.68 -5.15 -10.02
C ALA A 261 7.17 -5.06 -10.41
N ARG A 262 7.50 -4.52 -11.58
CA ARG A 262 8.89 -4.31 -12.02
C ARG A 262 9.65 -3.36 -11.11
N GLU A 263 9.07 -2.19 -10.78
CA GLU A 263 9.65 -1.25 -9.83
C GLU A 263 9.85 -1.89 -8.43
N GLY A 264 8.92 -2.76 -8.04
CA GLY A 264 8.99 -3.54 -6.81
C GLY A 264 10.16 -4.54 -6.81
N ILE A 265 10.43 -5.23 -7.93
CA ILE A 265 11.58 -6.12 -8.11
C ILE A 265 12.89 -5.35 -7.88
N GLU A 266 13.04 -4.19 -8.52
CA GLU A 266 14.21 -3.33 -8.37
C GLU A 266 14.40 -2.91 -6.90
N THR A 267 13.32 -2.46 -6.26
CA THR A 267 13.34 -2.00 -4.86
C THR A 267 13.72 -3.13 -3.90
N VAL A 268 13.08 -4.31 -4.00
CA VAL A 268 13.34 -5.44 -3.10
C VAL A 268 14.74 -6.03 -3.34
N THR A 269 15.21 -6.04 -4.59
CA THR A 269 16.57 -6.45 -4.92
C THR A 269 17.60 -5.53 -4.28
N ALA A 270 17.42 -4.21 -4.40
CA ALA A 270 18.29 -3.23 -3.75
C ALA A 270 18.29 -3.33 -2.21
N ILE A 271 17.12 -3.57 -1.59
CA ILE A 271 17.02 -3.83 -0.15
C ILE A 271 17.80 -5.09 0.23
N ARG A 272 17.66 -6.18 -0.53
CA ARG A 272 18.38 -7.44 -0.29
C ARG A 272 19.89 -7.26 -0.37
N GLU A 273 20.38 -6.57 -1.38
CA GLU A 273 21.81 -6.28 -1.54
C GLU A 273 22.35 -5.40 -0.41
N ALA A 274 21.62 -4.36 -0.03
CA ALA A 274 21.97 -3.51 1.09
C ALA A 274 22.02 -4.28 2.42
N LEU A 275 21.02 -5.16 2.65
CA LEU A 275 20.96 -6.01 3.84
C LEU A 275 22.17 -6.96 3.91
N LEU A 276 22.51 -7.61 2.81
CA LEU A 276 23.66 -8.53 2.74
C LEU A 276 24.98 -7.80 2.98
N ASP A 277 25.18 -6.61 2.40
CA ASP A 277 26.38 -5.81 2.60
C ASP A 277 26.52 -5.40 4.09
N VAL A 278 25.47 -4.82 4.67
CA VAL A 278 25.46 -4.42 6.10
C VAL A 278 25.72 -5.63 7.00
N LYS A 279 25.07 -6.77 6.73
CA LYS A 279 25.27 -8.02 7.44
C LYS A 279 26.74 -8.45 7.42
N HIS A 280 27.37 -8.45 6.24
CA HIS A 280 28.78 -8.85 6.09
C HIS A 280 29.72 -7.89 6.83
N ARG A 281 29.50 -6.57 6.72
CA ARG A 281 30.31 -5.56 7.39
C ARG A 281 30.22 -5.66 8.92
N ILE A 282 29.01 -5.80 9.48
CA ILE A 282 28.84 -5.94 10.92
C ILE A 282 29.46 -7.25 11.41
N ARG A 283 29.25 -8.36 10.68
CA ARG A 283 29.80 -9.68 11.09
C ARG A 283 31.33 -9.71 11.07
N ALA A 284 31.95 -9.00 10.14
CA ALA A 284 33.41 -8.94 10.02
C ALA A 284 34.07 -8.12 11.13
N LYS A 285 33.40 -7.05 11.62
CA LYS A 285 34.02 -6.09 12.55
C LYS A 285 33.54 -6.23 13.99
N HIS A 286 32.31 -6.74 14.22
CA HIS A 286 31.66 -6.67 15.53
C HIS A 286 31.20 -8.03 16.04
N ARG A 287 31.51 -8.33 17.30
CA ARG A 287 31.05 -9.53 18.01
C ARG A 287 29.55 -9.47 18.35
N PHE A 288 28.94 -8.29 18.31
CA PHE A 288 27.52 -8.09 18.62
C PHE A 288 26.60 -8.31 17.41
N TYR A 289 27.13 -8.83 16.31
CA TYR A 289 26.29 -9.24 15.18
C TYR A 289 25.18 -10.18 15.65
N SER A 290 23.93 -9.84 15.28
CA SER A 290 22.77 -10.72 15.41
C SER A 290 21.85 -10.54 14.22
N GLN A 291 21.06 -11.56 13.93
CA GLN A 291 20.06 -11.49 12.86
C GLN A 291 18.97 -10.46 13.23
N ASP A 292 18.60 -10.40 14.51
CA ASP A 292 17.57 -9.48 15.00
C ASP A 292 17.98 -8.01 14.84
N LEU A 293 19.27 -7.70 15.04
CA LEU A 293 19.81 -6.37 14.78
C LEU A 293 19.65 -5.99 13.30
N ILE A 294 20.04 -6.88 12.39
CA ILE A 294 19.90 -6.64 10.95
C ILE A 294 18.42 -6.45 10.57
N HIS A 295 17.52 -7.32 11.03
CA HIS A 295 16.10 -7.20 10.78
C HIS A 295 15.54 -5.87 11.29
N HIS A 296 15.92 -5.48 12.51
CA HIS A 296 15.48 -4.22 13.09
C HIS A 296 15.92 -3.00 12.26
N LEU A 297 17.19 -2.96 11.83
CA LEU A 297 17.75 -1.86 11.04
C LEU A 297 17.12 -1.73 9.63
N PHE A 298 16.57 -2.82 9.09
CA PHE A 298 15.93 -2.83 7.79
C PHE A 298 14.39 -2.79 7.84
N ALA A 299 13.78 -3.11 9.00
CA ALA A 299 12.35 -2.87 9.22
C ALA A 299 12.06 -1.38 9.49
N TYR A 300 12.97 -0.70 10.16
CA TYR A 300 12.78 0.69 10.60
C TYR A 300 13.96 1.55 10.14
N PRO A 301 13.80 2.31 9.03
CA PRO A 301 14.85 3.22 8.56
C PRO A 301 15.29 4.25 9.59
N TYR A 302 14.38 4.63 10.50
CA TYR A 302 14.63 5.43 11.70
C TYR A 302 14.57 4.54 12.93
N THR A 303 15.58 4.59 13.80
CA THR A 303 15.57 3.88 15.07
C THR A 303 16.10 4.74 16.21
N LYS A 304 15.84 4.29 17.45
CA LYS A 304 16.31 4.89 18.71
C LYS A 304 16.94 3.81 19.58
N VAL A 305 17.74 4.25 20.59
CA VAL A 305 18.32 3.35 21.58
C VAL A 305 17.25 2.45 22.22
N LEU A 306 16.11 3.02 22.61
CA LEU A 306 15.01 2.29 23.25
C LEU A 306 14.46 1.14 22.40
N PHE A 307 14.38 1.34 21.08
CA PHE A 307 13.85 0.32 20.17
C PHE A 307 14.83 -0.82 19.94
N VAL A 308 16.14 -0.50 19.87
CA VAL A 308 17.19 -1.53 19.78
C VAL A 308 17.30 -2.29 21.09
N GLU A 309 17.18 -1.62 22.25
CA GLU A 309 17.09 -2.23 23.58
C GLU A 309 15.97 -3.28 23.63
N ALA A 310 14.75 -2.89 23.22
CA ALA A 310 13.59 -3.77 23.20
C ALA A 310 13.72 -4.91 22.18
N ALA A 311 14.20 -4.61 20.96
CA ALA A 311 14.30 -5.59 19.88
C ALA A 311 15.36 -6.68 20.16
N LEU A 312 16.45 -6.33 20.84
CA LEU A 312 17.56 -7.24 21.11
C LEU A 312 17.58 -7.81 22.53
N GLY A 313 16.70 -7.33 23.42
CA GLY A 313 16.71 -7.72 24.85
C GLY A 313 18.01 -7.34 25.57
N VAL A 314 18.67 -6.24 25.18
CA VAL A 314 19.94 -5.79 25.76
C VAL A 314 19.73 -4.56 26.63
N SER A 315 20.73 -4.21 27.50
CA SER A 315 20.64 -2.99 28.27
C SER A 315 20.76 -1.73 27.39
N ARG A 316 20.21 -0.61 27.88
CA ARG A 316 20.31 0.71 27.21
C ARG A 316 21.76 1.11 26.89
N VAL A 317 22.70 0.82 27.83
CA VAL A 317 24.12 1.09 27.62
C VAL A 317 24.67 0.28 26.45
N THR A 318 24.31 -1.00 26.38
CA THR A 318 24.71 -1.91 25.32
C THR A 318 24.15 -1.48 23.97
N ALA A 319 22.83 -1.17 23.89
CA ALA A 319 22.18 -0.69 22.67
C ALA A 319 22.83 0.62 22.16
N THR A 320 23.14 1.56 23.08
CA THR A 320 23.85 2.80 22.76
C THR A 320 25.23 2.53 22.18
N LYS A 321 25.99 1.60 22.76
CA LYS A 321 27.33 1.22 22.28
C LYS A 321 27.24 0.61 20.87
N TYR A 322 26.25 -0.25 20.60
CA TYR A 322 26.06 -0.84 19.28
C TYR A 322 25.74 0.22 18.23
N LEU A 323 24.80 1.11 18.51
CA LEU A 323 24.42 2.16 17.57
C LEU A 323 25.57 3.14 17.29
N HIS A 324 26.35 3.51 18.30
CA HIS A 324 27.53 4.37 18.08
C HIS A 324 28.57 3.67 17.21
N ALA A 325 28.89 2.41 17.47
CA ALA A 325 29.83 1.65 16.62
C ALA A 325 29.37 1.56 15.17
N LEU A 326 28.04 1.44 14.92
CA LEU A 326 27.49 1.45 13.56
C LEU A 326 27.56 2.84 12.90
N VAL A 327 27.47 3.92 13.66
CA VAL A 327 27.71 5.29 13.19
C VAL A 327 29.18 5.50 12.84
N ASP A 328 30.09 5.06 13.72
CA ASP A 328 31.55 5.18 13.48
C ASP A 328 31.99 4.38 12.23
N ASP A 329 31.28 3.29 11.90
CA ASP A 329 31.51 2.51 10.67
C ASP A 329 30.80 3.07 9.43
N GLY A 330 30.07 4.18 9.57
CA GLY A 330 29.29 4.77 8.46
C GLY A 330 28.16 3.88 7.95
N LEU A 331 27.58 3.03 8.81
CA LEU A 331 26.40 2.22 8.51
C LEU A 331 25.11 2.94 8.87
N LEU A 332 25.16 3.83 9.85
CA LEU A 332 24.06 4.66 10.29
C LEU A 332 24.50 6.12 10.41
N ASP A 333 23.58 7.04 10.23
CA ASP A 333 23.75 8.44 10.59
C ASP A 333 23.03 8.74 11.90
N LYS A 334 23.66 9.54 12.78
CA LYS A 334 23.03 10.00 14.02
C LYS A 334 22.56 11.43 13.84
N VAL A 335 21.25 11.65 13.99
CA VAL A 335 20.63 12.97 13.87
C VAL A 335 19.86 13.34 15.13
N ARG A 336 19.79 14.63 15.45
CA ARG A 336 18.94 15.14 16.52
C ARG A 336 17.66 15.74 15.92
N ILE A 337 16.50 15.22 16.36
CA ILE A 337 15.20 15.75 15.96
C ILE A 337 14.45 16.12 17.25
N GLY A 338 14.21 17.42 17.42
CA GLY A 338 13.70 17.94 18.69
C GLY A 338 14.62 17.62 19.88
N HIS A 339 14.10 16.92 20.86
CA HIS A 339 14.85 16.51 22.07
C HIS A 339 15.42 15.09 21.99
N ALA A 340 15.17 14.35 20.92
CA ALA A 340 15.58 12.95 20.78
C ALA A 340 16.67 12.76 19.71
N PHE A 341 17.53 11.76 19.92
CA PHE A 341 18.47 11.28 18.92
C PHE A 341 17.88 10.08 18.19
N TYR A 342 17.95 10.13 16.86
CA TYR A 342 17.61 9.05 15.95
C TYR A 342 18.87 8.55 15.23
N TYR A 343 18.83 7.28 14.85
CA TYR A 343 19.85 6.61 14.06
C TYR A 343 19.21 6.17 12.75
N LEU A 344 19.76 6.65 11.63
CA LEU A 344 19.16 6.53 10.30
C LEU A 344 19.92 5.53 9.46
N ASN A 345 19.21 4.57 8.89
CA ASN A 345 19.75 3.74 7.81
C ASN A 345 19.60 4.51 6.49
N VAL A 346 20.60 5.37 6.20
CA VAL A 346 20.57 6.27 5.02
C VAL A 346 20.46 5.49 3.72
N ARG A 347 21.11 4.33 3.63
CA ARG A 347 21.04 3.48 2.45
C ARG A 347 19.63 2.96 2.20
N LEU A 348 18.95 2.50 3.23
CA LEU A 348 17.56 2.07 3.13
C LEU A 348 16.64 3.25 2.79
N LEU A 349 16.84 4.40 3.41
CA LEU A 349 16.08 5.62 3.08
C LEU A 349 16.22 6.00 1.60
N ALA A 350 17.45 5.96 1.07
CA ALA A 350 17.70 6.25 -0.35
C ALA A 350 16.98 5.26 -1.29
N ILE A 351 17.01 3.95 -0.98
CA ILE A 351 16.29 2.92 -1.74
C ILE A 351 14.78 3.18 -1.72
N LEU A 352 14.25 3.61 -0.58
CA LEU A 352 12.83 3.91 -0.41
C LEU A 352 12.41 5.29 -0.97
N GLY A 353 13.34 6.02 -1.63
CA GLY A 353 13.08 7.35 -2.19
C GLY A 353 12.83 8.43 -1.13
N ALA A 354 13.37 8.21 0.08
CA ALA A 354 13.34 9.18 1.17
C ALA A 354 14.74 9.82 1.28
N ALA A 355 14.89 11.04 0.82
CA ALA A 355 16.08 11.83 1.18
C ALA A 355 15.93 12.23 2.66
N PRO A 356 16.95 12.02 3.52
CA PRO A 356 16.90 12.53 4.88
C PRO A 356 16.76 14.06 4.81
N SER A 357 15.80 14.61 5.56
CA SER A 357 15.71 16.07 5.70
C SER A 357 17.02 16.54 6.31
N SER A 358 17.76 17.38 5.56
CA SER A 358 18.97 18.02 6.09
C SER A 358 18.58 18.72 7.38
N PRO A 359 19.31 18.53 8.50
CA PRO A 359 19.05 19.33 9.68
C PRO A 359 19.14 20.80 9.28
N PRO A 360 18.28 21.69 9.81
CA PRO A 360 18.42 23.11 9.56
C PRO A 360 19.85 23.48 9.92
N ARG A 361 20.59 24.09 8.98
CA ARG A 361 21.95 24.58 9.21
C ARG A 361 21.90 25.44 10.47
N SER A 362 22.72 25.08 11.46
CA SER A 362 22.85 25.87 12.67
C SER A 362 23.21 27.32 12.27
N PRO A 363 22.51 28.34 12.78
CA PRO A 363 22.86 29.74 12.50
C PRO A 363 24.19 30.16 13.17
N PHE A 364 24.96 29.23 13.72
CA PHE A 364 26.22 29.45 14.45
C PHE A 364 27.47 28.85 13.77
N GLU A 365 27.39 28.37 12.53
CA GLU A 365 28.55 28.06 11.70
C GLU A 365 28.76 29.16 10.68
N SER A 366 29.34 30.23 11.14
CA SER A 366 30.03 31.28 10.36
C SER A 366 31.35 31.59 10.99
#